data_a67d4f2854b9631c898e1c62a407c21e
#
_entry.id   a67d4f2854b9631c898e1c62a407c21e
#
_cell.length_a   1.000
_cell.length_b   1.000
_cell.length_c   1.000
_cell.angle_alpha   90.00
_cell.angle_beta   90.00
_cell.angle_gamma   90.00
#
_symmetry.space_group_name_H-M   'P 1'
#
loop_
_entity.id
_entity.type
_entity.pdbx_description
1 polymer ?
#
loop_
_entity_poly.entity_id
_entity_poly.type
_entity_poly.pdbx_seq_one_letter_code
_entity_poly.pdbx_strand_id
1 'polypeptide(L)'
;MNSKILFLGAVMMLPTFASCQQEKPFPDGTTMLLDAGDLGVHTGTQEIMKAVPNDSKRPAEWIAQYIKHFSLPLKNNGAIDYALLTHFDTDHIGQNGKLAIEKVGLDYKLTGITHVGNLLDISTLIDRGYPTYDYPTAAKVTGAHISNYKLYVAARDREGKKNEGFVTGSNTQIKLLKAPGSYPTFEVRNIVGNGKIWTGSGTTSKELVPSTASSSEQLNENRCSCGIRITYGNFDYFSGGDILGVEKAPEWFDIETPVATLLGETDVVVANHHAYSDAMCDTYISQVKAQAYVIPVWDYYHPQPAPLSRMLSQSLYAGERSVFAAGMVDSNRSRLGEDGLKIKPAGHVVTRVYPGGEKFQIFVLNDRNEAYEILYKTGEIKSNN
;
A
#
# COMPACT_ATOMS: atom_id res chain seq x y z
N MET A 1 4.20 24.62 -9.68
CA MET A 1 4.07 24.23 -8.26
C MET A 1 3.36 22.88 -8.25
N ASN A 2 4.10 21.84 -7.97
CA ASN A 2 3.61 20.47 -8.21
C ASN A 2 3.43 19.77 -6.87
N SER A 3 2.19 19.47 -6.52
CA SER A 3 1.81 18.65 -5.36
C SER A 3 1.31 17.31 -5.85
N LYS A 4 1.62 16.28 -5.16
CA LYS A 4 1.48 14.86 -5.52
C LYS A 4 0.97 14.08 -4.35
N ILE A 5 0.47 13.05 -4.50
CA ILE A 5 0.04 11.78 -5.07
C ILE A 5 -0.78 11.05 -4.06
N LEU A 6 -1.83 10.45 -4.52
CA LEU A 6 -2.69 9.58 -3.77
C LEU A 6 -2.36 8.14 -4.07
N PHE A 7 -1.89 7.39 -3.09
CA PHE A 7 -1.93 5.95 -3.11
C PHE A 7 -3.11 5.47 -2.28
N LEU A 8 -4.13 5.01 -2.93
CA LEU A 8 -5.16 4.20 -2.31
C LEU A 8 -5.31 2.93 -3.13
N GLY A 9 -4.57 1.88 -2.74
CA GLY A 9 -5.01 0.53 -2.98
C GLY A 9 -6.17 0.25 -2.03
N ALA A 10 -7.37 0.78 -2.33
CA ALA A 10 -8.53 0.49 -1.52
C ALA A 10 -9.06 -0.90 -1.87
N VAL A 11 -8.87 -1.87 -0.98
CA VAL A 11 -9.65 -3.11 -1.03
C VAL A 11 -11.03 -2.79 -0.49
N MET A 12 -12.00 -2.68 -1.38
CA MET A 12 -13.42 -2.62 -1.01
C MET A 12 -14.05 -4.00 -1.19
N MET A 13 -14.53 -4.59 -0.13
CA MET A 13 -15.34 -5.81 -0.18
C MET A 13 -16.82 -5.43 -0.22
N LEU A 14 -17.49 -5.74 -1.35
CA LEU A 14 -18.86 -5.32 -1.61
C LEU A 14 -19.84 -6.48 -1.71
N PRO A 15 -21.02 -6.41 -1.11
CA PRO A 15 -22.13 -7.32 -1.39
C PRO A 15 -22.88 -6.97 -2.70
N THR A 16 -23.56 -7.95 -3.26
CA THR A 16 -24.30 -7.88 -4.53
C THR A 16 -25.50 -6.96 -4.54
N PHE A 17 -25.85 -6.40 -5.71
CA PHE A 17 -26.95 -5.46 -6.00
C PHE A 17 -28.40 -5.96 -5.77
N ALA A 18 -28.63 -7.09 -5.09
CA ALA A 18 -29.97 -7.63 -4.87
C ALA A 18 -30.62 -7.19 -3.54
N SER A 19 -29.92 -6.49 -2.70
CA SER A 19 -30.46 -5.85 -1.48
C SER A 19 -29.66 -4.56 -1.21
N CYS A 20 -30.29 -3.55 -0.62
CA CYS A 20 -29.71 -2.28 -0.17
C CYS A 20 -28.59 -2.47 0.89
N GLN A 21 -27.62 -3.35 0.65
CA GLN A 21 -26.47 -3.50 1.52
C GLN A 21 -25.36 -2.54 1.07
N GLN A 22 -24.98 -1.69 1.97
CA GLN A 22 -23.98 -0.65 1.79
C GLN A 22 -22.58 -1.27 1.60
N GLU A 23 -21.82 -0.72 0.67
CA GLU A 23 -20.43 -1.09 0.43
C GLU A 23 -19.56 -0.79 1.66
N LYS A 24 -18.63 -1.69 2.00
CA LYS A 24 -17.79 -1.58 3.20
C LYS A 24 -16.33 -1.85 2.86
N PRO A 25 -15.36 -1.15 3.47
CA PRO A 25 -13.93 -1.39 3.25
C PRO A 25 -13.51 -2.83 3.59
N PHE A 26 -13.67 -3.27 4.84
CA PHE A 26 -13.64 -4.69 5.21
C PHE A 26 -15.08 -5.22 5.39
N PRO A 27 -15.29 -6.54 5.38
CA PRO A 27 -16.64 -7.11 5.30
C PRO A 27 -17.57 -6.69 6.45
N ASP A 28 -17.03 -6.38 7.62
CA ASP A 28 -17.81 -5.88 8.77
C ASP A 28 -17.87 -4.33 8.85
N GLY A 29 -17.17 -3.64 7.94
CA GLY A 29 -17.05 -2.19 7.92
C GLY A 29 -15.87 -1.65 8.74
N THR A 30 -14.95 -2.49 9.23
CA THR A 30 -13.65 -2.05 9.73
C THR A 30 -12.87 -1.38 8.61
N THR A 31 -12.16 -0.30 8.92
CA THR A 31 -11.44 0.53 7.95
C THR A 31 -9.93 0.46 8.16
N MET A 32 -9.19 0.47 7.05
CA MET A 32 -7.73 0.51 7.09
C MET A 32 -7.20 1.45 6.00
N LEU A 33 -6.25 2.29 6.38
CA LEU A 33 -5.42 3.09 5.47
C LEU A 33 -4.02 2.48 5.41
N LEU A 34 -3.49 2.28 4.21
CA LEU A 34 -2.14 1.82 3.98
C LEU A 34 -1.37 2.94 3.29
N ASP A 35 -0.40 3.50 3.99
CA ASP A 35 0.38 4.68 3.61
C ASP A 35 -0.43 5.95 3.31
N ALA A 36 0.21 7.08 3.37
CA ALA A 36 -0.31 8.38 2.97
C ALA A 36 0.84 9.34 2.67
N GLY A 37 1.41 9.22 1.47
CA GLY A 37 2.53 10.01 1.04
C GLY A 37 2.16 11.45 0.66
N ASP A 38 3.15 12.32 0.63
CA ASP A 38 3.11 13.65 0.07
C ASP A 38 4.53 14.12 -0.27
N LEU A 39 4.88 14.11 -1.54
CA LEU A 39 6.24 14.45 -2.00
C LEU A 39 6.56 15.93 -1.95
N GLY A 40 5.59 16.78 -1.66
CA GLY A 40 5.82 18.21 -1.57
C GLY A 40 6.37 18.81 -2.88
N VAL A 41 7.52 19.49 -2.81
CA VAL A 41 8.22 20.03 -3.99
C VAL A 41 9.24 19.01 -4.48
N HIS A 42 9.05 18.50 -5.68
CA HIS A 42 10.06 17.71 -6.36
C HIS A 42 11.04 18.64 -7.11
N THR A 43 12.31 18.46 -6.85
CA THR A 43 13.38 19.24 -7.47
C THR A 43 14.08 18.54 -8.61
N GLY A 44 13.71 17.29 -8.90
CA GLY A 44 14.23 16.51 -10.02
C GLY A 44 13.72 17.01 -11.38
N THR A 45 14.39 16.60 -12.44
CA THR A 45 14.03 16.92 -13.82
C THR A 45 12.95 16.00 -14.40
N GLN A 46 12.71 14.85 -13.73
CA GLN A 46 11.70 13.91 -14.17
C GLN A 46 10.29 14.45 -13.96
N GLU A 47 9.42 14.08 -14.88
CA GLU A 47 8.00 14.35 -14.73
C GLU A 47 7.42 13.48 -13.60
N ILE A 48 6.53 14.06 -12.85
CA ILE A 48 5.88 13.42 -11.73
C ILE A 48 4.39 13.68 -11.78
N MET A 49 3.59 12.77 -11.19
CA MET A 49 2.14 12.92 -11.10
C MET A 49 1.76 14.22 -10.38
N LYS A 50 0.74 14.89 -10.85
CA LYS A 50 0.10 15.98 -10.12
C LYS A 50 -0.92 15.42 -9.14
N ALA A 51 -1.29 16.21 -8.14
CA ALA A 51 -2.40 15.86 -7.27
C ALA A 51 -3.68 15.69 -8.11
N VAL A 52 -4.45 14.68 -7.79
CA VAL A 52 -5.74 14.42 -8.45
C VAL A 52 -6.88 14.72 -7.48
N PRO A 53 -7.99 15.25 -7.99
CA PRO A 53 -8.30 15.61 -9.39
C PRO A 53 -7.57 16.87 -9.89
N ASN A 54 -7.00 17.70 -9.00
CA ASN A 54 -6.27 18.91 -9.32
C ASN A 54 -5.43 19.37 -8.12
N ASP A 55 -4.72 20.50 -8.25
CA ASP A 55 -3.83 21.06 -7.23
C ASP A 55 -4.49 22.08 -6.28
N SER A 56 -5.83 22.15 -6.24
CA SER A 56 -6.56 23.06 -5.33
C SER A 56 -6.46 22.66 -3.86
N LYS A 57 -6.12 21.40 -3.59
CA LYS A 57 -5.93 20.84 -2.24
C LYS A 57 -4.63 20.07 -2.16
N ARG A 58 -4.12 19.86 -0.95
CA ARG A 58 -2.99 18.98 -0.70
C ARG A 58 -3.39 17.50 -0.84
N PRO A 59 -2.45 16.60 -1.14
CA PRO A 59 -2.74 15.18 -1.25
C PRO A 59 -3.56 14.60 -0.09
N ALA A 60 -3.18 14.93 1.16
CA ALA A 60 -3.90 14.47 2.34
C ALA A 60 -5.37 14.94 2.40
N GLU A 61 -5.68 16.12 1.88
CA GLU A 61 -7.05 16.64 1.82
C GLU A 61 -7.88 15.85 0.80
N TRP A 62 -7.28 15.47 -0.34
CA TRP A 62 -7.92 14.61 -1.33
C TRP A 62 -8.12 13.19 -0.78
N ILE A 63 -7.12 12.63 -0.07
CA ILE A 63 -7.25 11.35 0.64
C ILE A 63 -8.43 11.39 1.61
N ALA A 64 -8.47 12.41 2.46
CA ALA A 64 -9.53 12.55 3.46
C ALA A 64 -10.92 12.69 2.80
N GLN A 65 -11.00 13.42 1.69
CA GLN A 65 -12.24 13.58 0.95
C GLN A 65 -12.70 12.26 0.31
N TYR A 66 -11.80 11.52 -0.33
CA TYR A 66 -12.06 10.20 -0.89
C TYR A 66 -12.57 9.24 0.20
N ILE A 67 -11.85 9.15 1.33
CA ILE A 67 -12.25 8.30 2.46
C ILE A 67 -13.65 8.70 2.96
N LYS A 68 -13.92 9.98 3.16
CA LYS A 68 -15.23 10.46 3.59
C LYS A 68 -16.33 10.07 2.60
N HIS A 69 -16.10 10.22 1.30
CA HIS A 69 -17.06 9.87 0.26
C HIS A 69 -17.44 8.38 0.34
N PHE A 70 -16.45 7.48 0.36
CA PHE A 70 -16.71 6.04 0.37
C PHE A 70 -17.07 5.49 1.75
N SER A 71 -16.85 6.23 2.84
CA SER A 71 -17.29 5.86 4.19
C SER A 71 -18.67 6.42 4.58
N LEU A 72 -19.36 7.17 3.73
CA LEU A 72 -20.72 7.64 3.99
C LEU A 72 -21.66 6.54 4.49
N PRO A 73 -21.64 5.32 3.91
CA PRO A 73 -22.46 4.23 4.39
C PRO A 73 -22.17 3.80 5.84
N LEU A 74 -20.93 3.98 6.31
CA LEU A 74 -20.50 3.60 7.66
C LEU A 74 -20.97 4.59 8.74
N LYS A 75 -21.34 5.81 8.34
CA LYS A 75 -21.74 6.92 9.24
C LYS A 75 -20.69 7.25 10.32
N ASN A 76 -19.40 7.01 10.01
CA ASN A 76 -18.27 7.23 10.92
C ASN A 76 -17.48 8.50 10.61
N ASN A 77 -17.98 9.36 9.70
CA ASN A 77 -17.33 10.60 9.26
C ASN A 77 -15.90 10.40 8.72
N GLY A 78 -15.63 9.23 8.12
CA GLY A 78 -14.30 8.90 7.59
C GLY A 78 -13.28 8.49 8.65
N ALA A 79 -13.70 8.19 9.88
CA ALA A 79 -12.78 7.64 10.90
C ALA A 79 -12.13 6.34 10.42
N ILE A 80 -10.83 6.20 10.71
CA ILE A 80 -9.96 5.11 10.27
C ILE A 80 -9.64 4.24 11.49
N ASP A 81 -10.01 2.96 11.42
CA ASP A 81 -9.75 2.02 12.53
C ASP A 81 -8.26 1.69 12.63
N TYR A 82 -7.59 1.47 11.48
CA TYR A 82 -6.15 1.20 11.39
C TYR A 82 -5.50 2.08 10.32
N ALA A 83 -4.35 2.65 10.62
CA ALA A 83 -3.41 3.15 9.61
C ALA A 83 -2.11 2.36 9.75
N LEU A 84 -1.64 1.74 8.66
CA LEU A 84 -0.34 1.08 8.58
C LEU A 84 0.57 1.88 7.65
N LEU A 85 1.73 2.26 8.14
CA LEU A 85 2.81 2.80 7.33
C LEU A 85 3.81 1.70 7.03
N THR A 86 3.99 1.41 5.74
CA THR A 86 4.87 0.32 5.31
C THR A 86 6.32 0.62 5.65
N HIS A 87 6.76 1.83 5.36
CA HIS A 87 8.11 2.33 5.66
C HIS A 87 8.13 3.87 5.67
N PHE A 88 9.31 4.48 5.84
CA PHE A 88 9.39 5.92 6.15
C PHE A 88 9.82 6.80 4.97
N ASP A 89 9.83 6.32 3.74
CA ASP A 89 10.12 7.19 2.62
C ASP A 89 9.01 8.23 2.39
N THR A 90 9.36 9.34 1.77
CA THR A 90 8.50 10.54 1.71
C THR A 90 7.23 10.34 0.89
N ASP A 91 7.27 9.45 -0.07
CA ASP A 91 6.11 9.05 -0.87
C ASP A 91 5.17 8.10 -0.13
N HIS A 92 5.55 7.63 1.06
CA HIS A 92 4.72 6.80 1.95
C HIS A 92 4.24 7.53 3.21
N ILE A 93 5.06 8.42 3.81
CA ILE A 93 4.67 9.13 5.05
C ILE A 93 4.50 10.64 4.89
N GLY A 94 5.01 11.22 3.82
CA GLY A 94 4.99 12.66 3.55
C GLY A 94 6.32 13.36 3.78
N GLN A 95 6.65 14.30 2.88
CA GLN A 95 7.88 15.08 2.90
C GLN A 95 7.77 16.29 3.83
N ASN A 96 8.68 16.43 4.78
CA ASN A 96 8.83 17.65 5.59
C ASN A 96 9.60 18.73 4.80
N GLY A 97 8.98 19.30 3.79
CA GLY A 97 9.55 20.32 2.92
C GLY A 97 8.80 21.65 2.99
N LYS A 98 9.04 22.53 2.01
CA LYS A 98 8.43 23.87 1.92
C LYS A 98 6.90 23.86 1.86
N LEU A 99 6.28 22.76 1.43
CA LEU A 99 4.84 22.63 1.33
C LEU A 99 4.20 21.97 2.55
N ALA A 100 4.98 21.49 3.52
CA ALA A 100 4.47 21.02 4.79
C ALA A 100 3.89 22.20 5.57
N ILE A 101 2.68 22.03 6.11
CA ILE A 101 1.90 23.11 6.71
C ILE A 101 2.24 23.22 8.20
N GLU A 102 2.65 24.40 8.65
CA GLU A 102 2.74 24.72 10.07
C GLU A 102 1.35 25.08 10.61
N LYS A 103 0.98 24.49 11.75
CA LYS A 103 -0.29 24.77 12.42
C LYS A 103 -0.04 25.14 13.87
N VAL A 104 -0.58 26.27 14.30
CA VAL A 104 -0.47 26.73 15.68
C VAL A 104 -0.97 25.65 16.65
N GLY A 105 -0.19 25.37 17.68
CA GLY A 105 -0.50 24.36 18.71
C GLY A 105 0.01 22.96 18.38
N LEU A 106 0.62 22.73 17.22
CA LEU A 106 1.29 21.47 16.88
C LEU A 106 2.81 21.66 16.92
N ASP A 107 3.51 20.67 17.42
CA ASP A 107 4.98 20.60 17.42
C ASP A 107 5.52 19.84 16.18
N TYR A 108 4.64 19.45 15.24
CA TYR A 108 4.94 18.83 13.96
C TYR A 108 4.22 19.55 12.82
N LYS A 109 4.72 19.37 11.60
CA LYS A 109 4.10 19.91 10.39
C LYS A 109 3.14 18.91 9.76
N LEU A 110 2.11 19.44 9.10
CA LEU A 110 1.12 18.64 8.39
C LEU A 110 1.60 18.31 6.97
N THR A 111 1.82 17.03 6.71
CA THR A 111 2.20 16.47 5.42
C THR A 111 1.89 14.96 5.41
N GLY A 112 1.47 14.40 4.30
CA GLY A 112 1.17 12.98 4.23
C GLY A 112 0.30 12.48 5.40
N ILE A 113 0.76 11.43 6.08
CA ILE A 113 -0.01 10.83 7.19
C ILE A 113 -0.29 11.78 8.35
N THR A 114 0.62 12.70 8.67
CA THR A 114 0.40 13.66 9.76
C THR A 114 -0.73 14.64 9.41
N HIS A 115 -0.90 14.96 8.13
CA HIS A 115 -2.00 15.79 7.66
C HIS A 115 -3.31 15.00 7.60
N VAL A 116 -3.29 13.76 7.11
CA VAL A 116 -4.48 12.88 7.14
C VAL A 116 -4.98 12.71 8.58
N GLY A 117 -4.09 12.41 9.53
CA GLY A 117 -4.46 12.24 10.94
C GLY A 117 -4.91 13.54 11.65
N ASN A 118 -4.65 14.70 11.04
CA ASN A 118 -5.26 15.97 11.48
C ASN A 118 -6.66 16.21 10.88
N LEU A 119 -6.99 15.57 9.77
CA LEU A 119 -8.28 15.72 9.06
C LEU A 119 -9.28 14.61 9.42
N LEU A 120 -8.78 13.43 9.76
CA LEU A 120 -9.55 12.23 10.10
C LEU A 120 -9.03 11.65 11.41
N ASP A 121 -9.92 11.06 12.21
CA ASP A 121 -9.50 10.32 13.38
C ASP A 121 -8.93 8.96 12.98
N ILE A 122 -7.72 8.64 13.47
CA ILE A 122 -7.04 7.35 13.29
C ILE A 122 -6.98 6.67 14.66
N SER A 123 -7.69 5.56 14.82
CA SER A 123 -7.77 4.85 16.09
C SER A 123 -6.44 4.19 16.45
N THR A 124 -5.90 3.36 15.56
CA THR A 124 -4.60 2.68 15.76
C THR A 124 -3.67 3.02 14.61
N LEU A 125 -2.50 3.58 14.93
CA LEU A 125 -1.41 3.80 13.97
C LEU A 125 -0.36 2.71 14.15
N ILE A 126 0.00 2.04 13.08
CA ILE A 126 0.99 0.97 13.06
C ILE A 126 2.12 1.39 12.13
N ASP A 127 3.35 1.27 12.59
CA ASP A 127 4.54 1.50 11.77
C ASP A 127 5.65 0.49 12.08
N ARG A 128 6.69 0.50 11.26
CA ARG A 128 7.81 -0.43 11.41
C ARG A 128 8.75 -0.12 12.59
N GLY A 129 8.71 1.08 13.15
CA GLY A 129 9.74 1.58 14.06
C GLY A 129 9.30 1.78 15.51
N TYR A 130 8.00 1.95 15.77
CA TYR A 130 7.50 2.21 17.12
C TYR A 130 7.83 1.06 18.08
N PRO A 131 8.24 1.32 19.35
CA PRO A 131 8.41 2.64 19.94
C PRO A 131 9.85 3.19 19.84
N THR A 132 10.84 2.41 19.43
CA THR A 132 12.26 2.75 19.59
C THR A 132 12.86 3.46 18.36
N TYR A 133 12.39 3.16 17.17
CA TYR A 133 12.91 3.71 15.88
C TYR A 133 14.42 3.50 15.70
N ASP A 134 14.91 2.33 16.05
CA ASP A 134 16.33 1.98 16.08
C ASP A 134 16.75 0.86 15.11
N TYR A 135 15.83 0.31 14.33
CA TYR A 135 16.12 -0.74 13.35
C TYR A 135 16.27 -0.18 11.92
N PRO A 136 17.24 -0.62 11.11
CA PRO A 136 18.33 -1.55 11.41
C PRO A 136 19.38 -0.96 12.35
N THR A 137 19.51 0.34 12.43
CA THR A 137 20.22 1.14 13.44
C THR A 137 19.57 2.50 13.59
N ALA A 138 19.65 3.13 14.76
CA ALA A 138 19.09 4.46 14.99
C ALA A 138 19.64 5.52 13.99
N ALA A 139 20.88 5.36 13.55
CA ALA A 139 21.52 6.24 12.58
C ALA A 139 20.89 6.15 11.17
N LYS A 140 20.20 5.07 10.83
CA LYS A 140 19.49 4.90 9.54
C LYS A 140 18.02 5.35 9.58
N VAL A 141 17.44 5.52 10.78
CA VAL A 141 16.06 6.01 10.96
C VAL A 141 16.11 7.51 11.26
N THR A 142 16.63 8.26 10.30
CA THR A 142 16.87 9.71 10.41
C THR A 142 16.39 10.43 9.15
N GLY A 143 16.19 11.74 9.28
CA GLY A 143 15.71 12.60 8.21
C GLY A 143 14.66 13.58 8.73
N ALA A 144 14.50 14.71 8.07
CA ALA A 144 13.57 15.75 8.51
C ALA A 144 12.12 15.26 8.52
N HIS A 145 11.73 14.43 7.55
CA HIS A 145 10.41 13.82 7.43
C HIS A 145 10.17 12.80 8.56
N ILE A 146 11.16 11.94 8.86
CA ILE A 146 11.07 10.96 9.95
C ILE A 146 11.02 11.67 11.32
N SER A 147 11.83 12.73 11.51
CA SER A 147 11.78 13.53 12.73
C SER A 147 10.41 14.16 12.93
N ASN A 148 9.83 14.72 11.88
CA ASN A 148 8.48 15.29 11.89
C ASN A 148 7.42 14.22 12.21
N TYR A 149 7.52 13.04 11.63
CA TYR A 149 6.64 11.91 11.89
C TYR A 149 6.74 11.46 13.37
N LYS A 150 7.95 11.34 13.90
CA LYS A 150 8.15 11.00 15.33
C LYS A 150 7.51 12.00 16.28
N LEU A 151 7.53 13.30 15.97
CA LEU A 151 6.82 14.32 16.74
C LEU A 151 5.30 14.10 16.70
N TYR A 152 4.75 13.76 15.54
CA TYR A 152 3.33 13.40 15.41
C TYR A 152 2.98 12.17 16.26
N VAL A 153 3.78 11.11 16.22
CA VAL A 153 3.57 9.91 17.05
C VAL A 153 3.60 10.27 18.54
N ALA A 154 4.58 11.06 18.96
CA ALA A 154 4.67 11.53 20.35
C ALA A 154 3.47 12.40 20.75
N ALA A 155 2.91 13.20 19.84
CA ALA A 155 1.68 13.95 20.09
C ALA A 155 0.49 12.99 20.30
N ARG A 156 0.37 11.95 19.48
CA ARG A 156 -0.65 10.91 19.63
C ARG A 156 -0.54 10.18 20.98
N ASP A 157 0.70 9.84 21.41
CA ASP A 157 0.93 9.24 22.74
C ASP A 157 0.46 10.16 23.86
N ARG A 158 0.76 11.46 23.79
CA ARG A 158 0.27 12.46 24.77
C ARG A 158 -1.25 12.58 24.82
N GLU A 159 -1.91 12.35 23.67
CA GLU A 159 -3.38 12.32 23.54
C GLU A 159 -4.00 10.98 23.95
N GLY A 160 -3.19 10.00 24.36
CA GLY A 160 -3.65 8.65 24.69
C GLY A 160 -4.15 7.82 23.51
N LYS A 161 -3.80 8.23 22.28
CA LYS A 161 -4.10 7.47 21.05
C LYS A 161 -3.16 6.30 20.88
N LYS A 162 -3.66 5.23 20.26
CA LYS A 162 -2.90 4.00 20.13
C LYS A 162 -1.88 4.07 19.00
N ASN A 163 -0.61 3.77 19.31
CA ASN A 163 0.47 3.54 18.37
C ASN A 163 1.06 2.15 18.63
N GLU A 164 1.42 1.43 17.57
CA GLU A 164 1.99 0.07 17.65
C GLU A 164 3.14 -0.10 16.67
N GLY A 165 4.16 -0.87 17.08
CA GLY A 165 5.14 -1.42 16.17
C GLY A 165 4.57 -2.60 15.38
N PHE A 166 4.91 -2.71 14.09
CA PHE A 166 4.48 -3.82 13.26
C PHE A 166 5.05 -5.14 13.75
N VAL A 167 4.21 -6.15 13.92
CA VAL A 167 4.58 -7.48 14.44
C VAL A 167 4.51 -8.50 13.31
N THR A 168 5.68 -8.80 12.69
CA THR A 168 5.78 -9.81 11.63
C THR A 168 5.30 -11.18 12.12
N GLY A 169 4.48 -11.85 11.33
CA GLY A 169 3.85 -13.14 11.64
C GLY A 169 2.49 -13.00 12.33
N SER A 170 2.14 -11.85 12.87
CA SER A 170 0.84 -11.66 13.54
C SER A 170 -0.33 -11.77 12.56
N ASN A 171 -1.44 -12.36 13.03
CA ASN A 171 -2.75 -12.30 12.39
C ASN A 171 -3.84 -11.77 13.33
N THR A 172 -3.42 -11.14 14.41
CA THR A 172 -4.33 -10.57 15.41
C THR A 172 -4.10 -9.08 15.64
N GLN A 173 -3.02 -8.52 15.07
CA GLN A 173 -2.71 -7.10 15.19
C GLN A 173 -3.71 -6.26 14.38
N ILE A 174 -4.01 -6.67 13.16
CA ILE A 174 -5.04 -6.07 12.31
C ILE A 174 -6.16 -7.11 12.14
N LYS A 175 -7.36 -6.78 12.60
CA LYS A 175 -8.50 -7.69 12.61
C LYS A 175 -9.81 -6.93 12.44
N LEU A 176 -10.86 -7.64 12.10
CA LEU A 176 -12.22 -7.10 12.11
C LEU A 176 -12.61 -6.66 13.53
N LEU A 177 -13.19 -5.48 13.67
CA LEU A 177 -13.51 -4.89 14.97
C LEU A 177 -15.00 -4.86 15.30
N LYS A 178 -15.88 -4.94 14.27
CA LYS A 178 -17.31 -4.69 14.42
C LYS A 178 -18.13 -5.97 14.49
N ALA A 179 -17.80 -6.98 13.66
CA ALA A 179 -18.49 -8.26 13.63
C ALA A 179 -17.57 -9.44 13.20
N PRO A 180 -16.42 -9.66 13.88
CA PRO A 180 -15.44 -10.67 13.44
C PRO A 180 -16.02 -12.07 13.33
N GLY A 181 -16.92 -12.47 14.23
CA GLY A 181 -17.56 -13.79 14.20
C GLY A 181 -18.45 -14.05 12.99
N SER A 182 -18.87 -13.01 12.26
CA SER A 182 -19.66 -13.15 11.02
C SER A 182 -18.79 -13.46 9.80
N TYR A 183 -17.47 -13.34 9.91
CA TYR A 183 -16.52 -13.49 8.79
C TYR A 183 -15.33 -14.36 9.21
N PRO A 184 -15.55 -15.64 9.55
CA PRO A 184 -14.53 -16.51 10.15
C PRO A 184 -13.35 -16.82 9.22
N THR A 185 -13.51 -16.62 7.91
CA THR A 185 -12.47 -16.83 6.89
C THR A 185 -11.70 -15.57 6.53
N PHE A 186 -11.99 -14.43 7.20
CA PHE A 186 -11.25 -13.20 6.99
C PHE A 186 -10.00 -13.15 7.89
N GLU A 187 -8.86 -12.91 7.30
CA GLU A 187 -7.60 -12.72 8.02
C GLU A 187 -6.77 -11.59 7.40
N VAL A 188 -6.09 -10.80 8.23
CA VAL A 188 -4.95 -9.99 7.82
C VAL A 188 -3.70 -10.57 8.46
N ARG A 189 -2.76 -11.03 7.66
CA ARG A 189 -1.49 -11.62 8.08
C ARG A 189 -0.34 -10.69 7.78
N ASN A 190 0.46 -10.38 8.78
CA ASN A 190 1.71 -9.65 8.66
C ASN A 190 2.80 -10.58 8.11
N ILE A 191 3.20 -10.43 6.86
CA ILE A 191 4.09 -11.36 6.15
C ILE A 191 5.56 -11.04 6.37
N VAL A 192 5.94 -9.77 6.20
CA VAL A 192 7.33 -9.30 6.20
C VAL A 192 7.41 -7.91 6.80
N GLY A 193 8.49 -7.59 7.48
CA GLY A 193 8.76 -6.25 7.99
C GLY A 193 10.05 -6.20 8.81
N ASN A 194 10.81 -5.12 8.68
CA ASN A 194 12.08 -4.93 9.40
C ASN A 194 13.05 -6.12 9.27
N GLY A 195 13.22 -6.66 8.06
CA GLY A 195 14.14 -7.78 7.84
C GLY A 195 13.72 -9.11 8.46
N LYS A 196 12.48 -9.20 8.94
CA LYS A 196 11.87 -10.44 9.43
C LYS A 196 10.79 -10.90 8.45
N ILE A 197 10.63 -12.21 8.38
CA ILE A 197 9.56 -12.82 7.58
C ILE A 197 8.81 -13.85 8.41
N TRP A 198 7.50 -13.96 8.19
CA TRP A 198 6.68 -15.03 8.77
C TRP A 198 7.22 -16.40 8.34
N THR A 199 7.17 -17.38 9.24
CA THR A 199 7.70 -18.73 8.95
C THR A 199 6.74 -19.64 8.17
N GLY A 200 5.51 -19.16 7.86
CA GLY A 200 4.45 -19.97 7.28
C GLY A 200 3.64 -20.76 8.33
N SER A 201 3.96 -20.63 9.62
CA SER A 201 3.28 -21.37 10.68
C SER A 201 3.02 -20.52 11.92
N GLY A 202 1.82 -20.60 12.48
CA GLY A 202 1.41 -19.85 13.66
C GLY A 202 1.63 -18.35 13.50
N THR A 203 2.22 -17.71 14.50
CA THR A 203 2.59 -16.30 14.50
C THR A 203 4.11 -16.09 14.56
N THR A 204 4.89 -17.13 14.25
CA THR A 204 6.35 -17.08 14.35
C THR A 204 6.96 -16.36 13.15
N SER A 205 8.06 -15.68 13.38
CA SER A 205 8.88 -15.04 12.35
C SER A 205 10.34 -15.44 12.46
N LYS A 206 11.08 -15.35 11.35
CA LYS A 206 12.54 -15.53 11.32
C LYS A 206 13.20 -14.27 10.78
N GLU A 207 14.44 -14.04 11.21
CA GLU A 207 15.30 -13.01 10.64
C GLU A 207 15.73 -13.40 9.23
N LEU A 208 15.68 -12.44 8.29
CA LEU A 208 16.30 -12.55 6.97
C LEU A 208 17.73 -12.04 7.01
N VAL A 209 18.00 -10.98 7.79
CA VAL A 209 19.32 -10.36 7.90
C VAL A 209 20.16 -11.11 8.92
N PRO A 210 21.32 -11.65 8.55
CA PRO A 210 22.21 -12.30 9.52
C PRO A 210 22.71 -11.30 10.58
N SER A 211 22.86 -11.75 11.82
CA SER A 211 23.44 -10.94 12.90
C SER A 211 24.88 -10.48 12.62
N THR A 212 25.56 -11.15 11.69
CA THR A 212 26.95 -10.86 11.26
C THR A 212 26.99 -9.88 10.07
N ALA A 213 25.84 -9.44 9.53
CA ALA A 213 25.82 -8.51 8.41
C ALA A 213 26.51 -7.18 8.77
N SER A 214 27.43 -6.74 7.92
CA SER A 214 28.10 -5.46 8.07
C SER A 214 27.12 -4.28 7.90
N SER A 215 27.53 -3.09 8.30
CA SER A 215 26.68 -1.89 8.16
C SER A 215 26.33 -1.56 6.70
N SER A 216 27.16 -1.97 5.74
CA SER A 216 26.88 -1.84 4.30
C SER A 216 25.92 -2.89 3.77
N GLU A 217 25.80 -4.02 4.45
CA GLU A 217 24.88 -5.12 4.13
C GLU A 217 23.54 -5.00 4.84
N GLN A 218 23.42 -4.06 5.78
CA GLN A 218 22.14 -3.80 6.48
C GLN A 218 21.08 -3.24 5.53
N LEU A 219 19.84 -3.48 5.87
CA LEU A 219 18.70 -3.05 5.09
C LEU A 219 18.66 -1.51 4.90
N ASN A 220 18.28 -1.08 3.70
CA ASN A 220 17.83 0.28 3.46
C ASN A 220 16.35 0.42 3.86
N GLU A 221 15.79 1.62 3.72
CA GLU A 221 14.41 1.92 4.13
C GLU A 221 13.39 1.03 3.42
N ASN A 222 13.47 0.91 2.09
CA ASN A 222 12.54 0.10 1.29
C ASN A 222 12.51 -1.37 1.73
N ARG A 223 13.69 -1.96 2.02
CA ARG A 223 13.78 -3.35 2.49
C ARG A 223 13.25 -3.56 3.91
N CYS A 224 12.99 -2.49 4.65
CA CYS A 224 12.32 -2.55 5.94
C CYS A 224 10.80 -2.55 5.83
N SER A 225 10.24 -2.44 4.64
CA SER A 225 8.79 -2.34 4.40
C SER A 225 7.99 -3.43 5.09
N CYS A 226 6.84 -3.03 5.62
CA CYS A 226 5.84 -3.91 6.23
C CYS A 226 4.88 -4.40 5.16
N GLY A 227 4.90 -5.71 4.88
CA GLY A 227 3.99 -6.34 3.92
C GLY A 227 2.92 -7.17 4.61
N ILE A 228 1.70 -7.06 4.11
CA ILE A 228 0.53 -7.77 4.62
C ILE A 228 -0.18 -8.57 3.53
N ARG A 229 -0.72 -9.74 3.91
CA ARG A 229 -1.71 -10.46 3.12
C ARG A 229 -3.09 -10.31 3.76
N ILE A 230 -4.10 -10.04 2.94
CA ILE A 230 -5.51 -10.07 3.32
C ILE A 230 -6.14 -11.26 2.64
N THR A 231 -6.71 -12.16 3.42
CA THR A 231 -7.44 -13.34 2.94
C THR A 231 -8.92 -13.22 3.29
N TYR A 232 -9.81 -13.57 2.38
CA TYR A 232 -11.23 -13.73 2.65
C TYR A 232 -11.80 -14.89 1.83
N GLY A 233 -12.09 -16.01 2.48
CA GLY A 233 -12.41 -17.25 1.78
C GLY A 233 -11.27 -17.66 0.86
N ASN A 234 -11.57 -17.76 -0.44
CA ASN A 234 -10.57 -18.08 -1.47
C ASN A 234 -9.82 -16.87 -2.02
N PHE A 235 -10.25 -15.66 -1.68
CA PHE A 235 -9.63 -14.43 -2.18
C PHE A 235 -8.40 -14.06 -1.37
N ASP A 236 -7.30 -13.77 -2.06
CA ASP A 236 -6.05 -13.27 -1.47
C ASP A 236 -5.59 -11.96 -2.12
N TYR A 237 -5.18 -11.03 -1.28
CA TYR A 237 -4.58 -9.75 -1.67
C TYR A 237 -3.27 -9.54 -0.93
N PHE A 238 -2.24 -9.06 -1.62
CA PHE A 238 -0.95 -8.73 -1.02
C PHE A 238 -0.52 -7.30 -1.34
N SER A 239 0.02 -6.63 -0.32
CA SER A 239 0.76 -5.37 -0.45
C SER A 239 2.04 -5.46 0.38
N GLY A 240 3.17 -5.30 -0.29
CA GLY A 240 4.51 -5.43 0.29
C GLY A 240 5.20 -4.09 0.57
N GLY A 241 4.56 -2.95 0.31
CA GLY A 241 5.26 -1.68 0.27
C GLY A 241 6.36 -1.71 -0.79
N ASP A 242 7.55 -1.29 -0.44
CA ASP A 242 8.68 -1.19 -1.35
C ASP A 242 9.73 -2.31 -1.14
N ILE A 243 9.28 -3.54 -0.78
CA ILE A 243 10.20 -4.68 -0.76
C ILE A 243 10.82 -4.90 -2.13
N LEU A 244 12.06 -5.36 -2.14
CA LEU A 244 12.86 -5.51 -3.34
C LEU A 244 13.06 -6.98 -3.70
N GLY A 245 13.26 -7.24 -5.00
CA GLY A 245 13.55 -8.54 -5.59
C GLY A 245 14.80 -8.49 -6.45
N VAL A 246 15.96 -8.69 -5.83
CA VAL A 246 17.26 -8.74 -6.53
C VAL A 246 17.72 -10.19 -6.60
N GLU A 247 17.23 -10.92 -7.59
CA GLU A 247 17.51 -12.35 -7.76
C GLU A 247 19.01 -12.68 -7.71
N LYS A 248 19.33 -13.83 -7.12
CA LYS A 248 20.70 -14.31 -6.87
C LYS A 248 21.50 -13.49 -5.85
N ALA A 249 20.90 -12.47 -5.25
CA ALA A 249 21.46 -11.81 -4.09
C ALA A 249 21.08 -12.58 -2.80
N PRO A 250 21.73 -12.29 -1.66
CA PRO A 250 21.30 -12.82 -0.36
C PRO A 250 19.83 -12.48 -0.04
N GLU A 251 19.13 -13.32 0.74
CA GLU A 251 17.69 -13.17 1.05
C GLU A 251 17.29 -11.77 1.58
N TRP A 252 18.18 -11.09 2.28
CA TRP A 252 17.91 -9.72 2.76
C TRP A 252 18.04 -8.63 1.68
N PHE A 253 18.49 -8.97 0.47
CA PHE A 253 18.47 -8.13 -0.72
C PHE A 253 17.38 -8.57 -1.69
N ASP A 254 17.04 -9.85 -1.71
CA ASP A 254 15.95 -10.44 -2.48
C ASP A 254 14.82 -10.86 -1.52
N ILE A 255 14.07 -9.89 -1.02
CA ILE A 255 12.94 -10.14 -0.10
C ILE A 255 11.73 -10.70 -0.84
N GLU A 256 11.56 -10.38 -2.11
CA GLU A 256 10.43 -10.86 -2.91
C GLU A 256 10.39 -12.39 -3.03
N THR A 257 11.54 -13.04 -3.26
CA THR A 257 11.57 -14.51 -3.43
C THR A 257 11.06 -15.27 -2.21
N PRO A 258 11.54 -15.06 -0.98
CA PRO A 258 10.98 -15.74 0.19
C PRO A 258 9.54 -15.33 0.49
N VAL A 259 9.16 -14.09 0.20
CA VAL A 259 7.76 -13.63 0.33
C VAL A 259 6.86 -14.40 -0.64
N ALA A 260 7.24 -14.52 -1.92
CA ALA A 260 6.47 -15.25 -2.92
C ALA A 260 6.24 -16.72 -2.52
N THR A 261 7.26 -17.36 -1.95
CA THR A 261 7.16 -18.74 -1.46
C THR A 261 6.09 -18.90 -0.36
N LEU A 262 5.90 -17.88 0.48
CA LEU A 262 4.89 -17.89 1.53
C LEU A 262 3.50 -17.53 1.04
N LEU A 263 3.43 -16.66 0.04
CA LEU A 263 2.16 -16.23 -0.51
C LEU A 263 1.50 -17.33 -1.35
N GLY A 264 2.28 -18.00 -2.22
CA GLY A 264 1.72 -18.84 -3.26
C GLY A 264 0.87 -18.03 -4.26
N GLU A 265 -0.05 -18.70 -4.95
CA GLU A 265 -0.97 -18.02 -5.87
C GLU A 265 -1.80 -16.97 -5.12
N THR A 266 -1.89 -15.77 -5.69
CA THR A 266 -2.51 -14.60 -5.04
C THR A 266 -3.35 -13.85 -6.06
N ASP A 267 -4.60 -13.51 -5.76
CA ASP A 267 -5.51 -12.91 -6.73
C ASP A 267 -5.09 -11.51 -7.15
N VAL A 268 -4.80 -10.66 -6.17
CA VAL A 268 -4.43 -9.25 -6.41
C VAL A 268 -3.15 -8.89 -5.67
N VAL A 269 -2.21 -8.33 -6.39
CA VAL A 269 -0.93 -7.86 -5.84
C VAL A 269 -0.75 -6.38 -6.13
N VAL A 270 -0.43 -5.60 -5.09
CA VAL A 270 0.14 -4.26 -5.27
C VAL A 270 1.59 -4.44 -5.67
N ALA A 271 1.98 -3.83 -6.78
CA ALA A 271 3.34 -3.95 -7.29
C ALA A 271 4.33 -3.35 -6.29
N ASN A 272 5.25 -4.18 -5.81
CA ASN A 272 6.29 -3.77 -4.89
C ASN A 272 7.14 -2.66 -5.50
N HIS A 273 7.59 -1.72 -4.68
CA HIS A 273 8.42 -0.59 -5.07
C HIS A 273 7.95 0.06 -6.39
N HIS A 274 6.63 0.27 -6.50
CA HIS A 274 5.98 0.91 -7.66
C HIS A 274 6.30 0.26 -9.02
N ALA A 275 6.69 -1.03 -9.03
CA ALA A 275 7.29 -1.71 -10.18
C ALA A 275 8.56 -0.99 -10.70
N TYR A 276 9.43 -0.52 -9.77
CA TYR A 276 10.76 -0.01 -10.12
C TYR A 276 11.68 -1.16 -10.55
N SER A 277 12.89 -0.83 -11.06
CA SER A 277 13.77 -1.80 -11.72
C SER A 277 14.24 -2.97 -10.84
N ASP A 278 14.23 -2.79 -9.54
CA ASP A 278 14.69 -3.73 -8.52
C ASP A 278 13.56 -4.47 -7.79
N ALA A 279 12.38 -4.51 -8.39
CA ALA A 279 11.21 -5.21 -7.87
C ALA A 279 10.47 -5.99 -8.96
N MET A 280 9.49 -6.76 -8.58
CA MET A 280 8.68 -7.63 -9.45
C MET A 280 9.55 -8.61 -10.22
N CYS A 281 10.44 -9.33 -9.53
CA CYS A 281 11.38 -10.28 -10.13
C CYS A 281 10.69 -11.51 -10.72
N ASP A 282 11.39 -12.25 -11.59
CA ASP A 282 10.83 -13.40 -12.31
C ASP A 282 10.31 -14.48 -11.35
N THR A 283 11.07 -14.77 -10.29
CA THR A 283 10.69 -15.74 -9.26
C THR A 283 9.40 -15.31 -8.54
N TYR A 284 9.31 -14.04 -8.16
CA TYR A 284 8.11 -13.50 -7.52
C TYR A 284 6.88 -13.65 -8.42
N ILE A 285 6.95 -13.18 -9.65
CA ILE A 285 5.86 -13.24 -10.63
C ILE A 285 5.41 -14.68 -10.91
N SER A 286 6.38 -15.60 -11.10
CA SER A 286 6.07 -17.00 -11.43
C SER A 286 5.47 -17.80 -10.27
N GLN A 287 5.68 -17.38 -9.03
CA GLN A 287 5.13 -18.03 -7.85
C GLN A 287 3.78 -17.44 -7.43
N VAL A 288 3.66 -16.09 -7.40
CA VAL A 288 2.41 -15.44 -6.97
C VAL A 288 1.31 -15.51 -8.03
N LYS A 289 1.66 -15.63 -9.31
CA LYS A 289 0.74 -15.82 -10.44
C LYS A 289 -0.52 -14.94 -10.38
N ALA A 290 -0.37 -13.69 -10.02
CA ALA A 290 -1.49 -12.82 -9.72
C ALA A 290 -2.42 -12.62 -10.92
N GLN A 291 -3.73 -12.66 -10.68
CA GLN A 291 -4.75 -12.34 -11.69
C GLN A 291 -4.84 -10.84 -11.96
N ALA A 292 -4.40 -10.01 -10.99
CA ALA A 292 -4.31 -8.58 -11.17
C ALA A 292 -3.10 -7.99 -10.44
N TYR A 293 -2.41 -7.09 -11.12
CA TYR A 293 -1.36 -6.24 -10.56
C TYR A 293 -1.85 -4.80 -10.50
N VAL A 294 -1.68 -4.14 -9.36
CA VAL A 294 -2.01 -2.72 -9.16
C VAL A 294 -0.71 -1.97 -8.92
N ILE A 295 -0.36 -1.06 -9.81
CA ILE A 295 0.86 -0.27 -9.73
C ILE A 295 0.54 1.07 -9.11
N PRO A 296 1.06 1.37 -7.92
CA PRO A 296 1.08 2.71 -7.39
C PRO A 296 2.05 3.58 -8.23
N VAL A 297 1.58 4.71 -8.80
CA VAL A 297 2.40 5.55 -9.70
C VAL A 297 2.51 6.96 -9.16
N TRP A 298 3.72 7.48 -9.05
CA TRP A 298 3.91 8.88 -8.71
C TRP A 298 4.96 9.60 -9.58
N ASP A 299 5.84 8.87 -10.28
CA ASP A 299 6.84 9.50 -11.15
C ASP A 299 7.01 8.80 -12.50
N TYR A 300 7.91 9.36 -13.30
CA TYR A 300 8.28 8.88 -14.62
C TYR A 300 8.79 7.43 -14.65
N TYR A 301 9.32 6.92 -13.55
CA TYR A 301 9.88 5.57 -13.50
C TYR A 301 8.88 4.49 -13.05
N HIS A 302 7.63 4.82 -12.85
CA HIS A 302 6.60 3.89 -12.36
C HIS A 302 5.52 3.59 -13.42
N PRO A 303 5.51 2.35 -13.96
CA PRO A 303 6.48 1.26 -13.81
C PRO A 303 7.72 1.44 -14.71
N GLN A 304 8.78 0.66 -14.44
CA GLN A 304 9.87 0.44 -15.38
C GLN A 304 9.45 -0.58 -16.45
N PRO A 305 10.07 -0.56 -17.67
CA PRO A 305 9.73 -1.50 -18.74
C PRO A 305 9.93 -2.98 -18.36
N ALA A 306 11.03 -3.31 -17.68
CA ALA A 306 11.33 -4.70 -17.35
C ALA A 306 10.34 -5.30 -16.33
N PRO A 307 10.02 -4.67 -15.17
CA PRO A 307 8.95 -5.11 -14.29
C PRO A 307 7.60 -5.25 -14.99
N LEU A 308 7.21 -4.28 -15.82
CA LEU A 308 5.96 -4.35 -16.57
C LEU A 308 5.94 -5.57 -17.52
N SER A 309 7.03 -5.80 -18.27
CA SER A 309 7.14 -6.93 -19.16
C SER A 309 7.05 -8.26 -18.40
N ARG A 310 7.66 -8.37 -17.21
CA ARG A 310 7.52 -9.54 -16.34
C ARG A 310 6.08 -9.78 -15.88
N MET A 311 5.40 -8.75 -15.39
CA MET A 311 3.98 -8.84 -14.99
C MET A 311 3.07 -9.28 -16.14
N LEU A 312 3.41 -8.96 -17.39
CA LEU A 312 2.66 -9.33 -18.60
C LEU A 312 3.11 -10.67 -19.20
N SER A 313 4.21 -11.24 -18.74
CA SER A 313 4.87 -12.41 -19.36
C SER A 313 4.05 -13.68 -19.23
N GLN A 314 3.66 -14.26 -20.38
CA GLN A 314 3.01 -15.57 -20.46
C GLN A 314 4.00 -16.73 -20.22
N SER A 315 5.30 -16.50 -20.37
CA SER A 315 6.32 -17.52 -20.11
C SER A 315 6.60 -17.71 -18.62
N LEU A 316 6.38 -16.71 -17.78
CA LEU A 316 6.52 -16.86 -16.32
C LEU A 316 5.33 -17.62 -15.72
N TYR A 317 4.13 -17.42 -16.20
CA TYR A 317 2.96 -18.26 -15.95
C TYR A 317 1.89 -18.03 -17.02
N ALA A 318 1.09 -19.04 -17.33
CA ALA A 318 0.16 -19.03 -18.46
C ALA A 318 -1.25 -18.46 -18.13
N GLY A 319 -1.50 -18.00 -16.90
CA GLY A 319 -2.80 -17.50 -16.47
C GLY A 319 -3.18 -16.14 -17.07
N GLU A 320 -4.47 -15.86 -17.16
CA GLU A 320 -4.97 -14.52 -17.50
C GLU A 320 -4.63 -13.52 -16.38
N ARG A 321 -4.28 -12.32 -16.77
CA ARG A 321 -3.97 -11.22 -15.83
C ARG A 321 -4.28 -9.87 -16.40
N SER A 322 -4.49 -8.93 -15.50
CA SER A 322 -4.64 -7.51 -15.84
C SER A 322 -3.66 -6.66 -15.04
N VAL A 323 -3.11 -5.64 -15.68
CA VAL A 323 -2.26 -4.65 -15.01
C VAL A 323 -3.01 -3.33 -14.94
N PHE A 324 -3.10 -2.76 -13.75
CA PHE A 324 -3.73 -1.49 -13.44
C PHE A 324 -2.69 -0.53 -12.90
N ALA A 325 -2.86 0.74 -13.16
CA ALA A 325 -2.03 1.80 -12.59
C ALA A 325 -2.91 2.87 -11.93
N ALA A 326 -2.55 3.28 -10.70
CA ALA A 326 -3.26 4.33 -9.98
C ALA A 326 -3.05 5.73 -10.58
N GLY A 327 -2.18 5.83 -11.57
CA GLY A 327 -1.88 7.03 -12.34
C GLY A 327 -0.99 6.66 -13.52
N MET A 328 -0.67 7.63 -14.37
CA MET A 328 0.32 7.44 -15.43
C MET A 328 0.85 8.78 -15.88
N VAL A 329 2.17 8.91 -15.84
CA VAL A 329 2.88 10.04 -16.41
C VAL A 329 2.97 9.86 -17.92
N ASP A 330 2.60 10.87 -18.70
CA ASP A 330 2.51 10.74 -20.16
C ASP A 330 3.84 10.40 -20.82
N SER A 331 4.93 10.97 -20.32
CA SER A 331 6.28 10.65 -20.80
C SER A 331 6.68 9.20 -20.51
N ASN A 332 6.22 8.61 -19.41
CA ASN A 332 6.44 7.20 -19.11
C ASN A 332 5.64 6.28 -20.04
N ARG A 333 4.38 6.63 -20.31
CA ARG A 333 3.54 5.85 -21.25
C ARG A 333 4.24 5.66 -22.59
N SER A 334 4.86 6.71 -23.12
CA SER A 334 5.63 6.64 -24.36
C SER A 334 6.85 5.72 -24.26
N ARG A 335 7.51 5.69 -23.10
CA ARG A 335 8.69 4.85 -22.84
C ARG A 335 8.35 3.36 -22.71
N LEU A 336 7.17 3.04 -22.22
CA LEU A 336 6.72 1.65 -22.04
C LEU A 336 6.32 0.96 -23.36
N GLY A 337 6.16 1.71 -24.46
CA GLY A 337 5.86 1.16 -25.78
C GLY A 337 4.57 0.33 -25.80
N GLU A 338 4.59 -0.81 -26.50
CA GLU A 338 3.43 -1.70 -26.63
C GLU A 338 2.94 -2.27 -25.29
N ASP A 339 3.83 -2.54 -24.34
CA ASP A 339 3.43 -3.04 -23.03
C ASP A 339 2.64 -1.98 -22.25
N GLY A 340 2.96 -0.71 -22.43
CA GLY A 340 2.20 0.39 -21.84
C GLY A 340 0.75 0.46 -22.32
N LEU A 341 0.46 -0.02 -23.52
CA LEU A 341 -0.91 -0.08 -24.07
C LEU A 341 -1.76 -1.19 -23.43
N LYS A 342 -1.13 -2.16 -22.77
CA LYS A 342 -1.82 -3.26 -22.08
C LYS A 342 -2.27 -2.89 -20.67
N ILE A 343 -1.74 -1.79 -20.10
CA ILE A 343 -2.18 -1.24 -18.81
C ILE A 343 -3.61 -0.71 -19.00
N LYS A 344 -4.50 -1.07 -18.07
CA LYS A 344 -5.89 -0.59 -18.06
C LYS A 344 -5.94 0.93 -17.84
N PRO A 345 -7.05 1.62 -18.12
CA PRO A 345 -7.17 3.06 -17.85
C PRO A 345 -6.66 3.41 -16.44
N ALA A 346 -5.92 4.53 -16.31
CA ALA A 346 -5.45 5.00 -15.02
C ALA A 346 -6.57 5.68 -14.23
N GLY A 347 -6.50 5.59 -12.90
CA GLY A 347 -7.48 6.16 -11.97
C GLY A 347 -7.44 5.47 -10.63
N HIS A 348 -8.41 5.73 -9.76
CA HIS A 348 -8.52 4.99 -8.49
C HIS A 348 -8.89 3.53 -8.77
N VAL A 349 -8.01 2.61 -8.41
CA VAL A 349 -8.23 1.17 -8.59
C VAL A 349 -8.92 0.61 -7.36
N VAL A 350 -10.09 0.01 -7.56
CA VAL A 350 -10.92 -0.56 -6.49
C VAL A 350 -11.10 -2.05 -6.73
N THR A 351 -10.68 -2.88 -5.79
CA THR A 351 -10.95 -4.31 -5.79
C THR A 351 -12.18 -4.59 -4.94
N ARG A 352 -13.22 -5.10 -5.58
CA ARG A 352 -14.45 -5.52 -4.95
C ARG A 352 -14.45 -7.04 -4.77
N VAL A 353 -14.50 -7.50 -3.52
CA VAL A 353 -14.60 -8.94 -3.20
C VAL A 353 -16.04 -9.27 -2.82
N TYR A 354 -16.59 -10.30 -3.46
CA TYR A 354 -17.94 -10.75 -3.18
C TYR A 354 -18.01 -11.56 -1.88
N PRO A 355 -19.18 -11.61 -1.23
CA PRO A 355 -19.34 -12.34 0.02
C PRO A 355 -18.83 -13.80 -0.09
N GLY A 356 -18.02 -14.22 0.90
CA GLY A 356 -17.38 -15.53 0.91
C GLY A 356 -16.04 -15.60 0.19
N GLY A 357 -15.66 -14.57 -0.58
CA GLY A 357 -14.36 -14.54 -1.25
C GLY A 357 -14.22 -15.44 -2.48
N GLU A 358 -15.33 -16.02 -2.99
CA GLU A 358 -15.30 -16.93 -4.15
C GLU A 358 -14.95 -16.23 -5.46
N LYS A 359 -15.19 -14.94 -5.53
CA LYS A 359 -14.93 -14.11 -6.70
C LYS A 359 -14.73 -12.66 -6.32
N PHE A 360 -14.09 -11.93 -7.22
CA PHE A 360 -13.88 -10.49 -7.10
C PHE A 360 -14.04 -9.78 -8.43
N GLN A 361 -14.05 -8.47 -8.41
CA GLN A 361 -14.11 -7.61 -9.59
C GLN A 361 -13.26 -6.37 -9.34
N ILE A 362 -12.62 -5.84 -10.38
CA ILE A 362 -11.81 -4.63 -10.27
C ILE A 362 -12.48 -3.50 -11.06
N PHE A 363 -12.55 -2.35 -10.43
CA PHE A 363 -13.05 -1.11 -11.00
C PHE A 363 -11.92 -0.09 -11.06
N VAL A 364 -11.93 0.74 -12.09
CA VAL A 364 -11.13 1.97 -12.14
C VAL A 364 -12.10 3.13 -12.13
N LEU A 365 -11.95 3.99 -11.13
CA LEU A 365 -12.78 5.19 -10.99
C LEU A 365 -12.02 6.40 -11.50
N ASN A 366 -12.78 7.36 -12.02
CA ASN A 366 -12.26 8.63 -12.49
C ASN A 366 -11.60 9.40 -11.34
N ASP A 367 -10.31 9.68 -11.47
CA ASP A 367 -9.53 10.45 -10.53
C ASP A 367 -9.42 11.94 -10.91
N ARG A 368 -10.04 12.35 -12.03
CA ARG A 368 -9.96 13.73 -12.55
C ARG A 368 -11.11 14.62 -12.10
N ASN A 369 -12.04 14.09 -11.33
CA ASN A 369 -13.13 14.83 -10.72
C ASN A 369 -13.60 14.15 -9.42
N GLU A 370 -14.52 14.78 -8.71
CA GLU A 370 -15.02 14.31 -7.40
C GLU A 370 -16.28 13.43 -7.52
N ALA A 371 -16.69 13.05 -8.74
CA ALA A 371 -17.84 12.19 -8.97
C ALA A 371 -17.49 10.70 -8.96
N TYR A 372 -16.20 10.37 -9.13
CA TYR A 372 -15.67 9.01 -9.08
C TYR A 372 -16.39 8.02 -10.01
N GLU A 373 -16.77 8.47 -11.21
CA GLU A 373 -17.45 7.61 -12.19
C GLU A 373 -16.57 6.43 -12.59
N ILE A 374 -17.21 5.31 -12.90
CA ILE A 374 -16.51 4.11 -13.36
C ILE A 374 -15.99 4.32 -14.78
N LEU A 375 -14.67 4.39 -14.95
CA LEU A 375 -14.00 4.43 -16.25
C LEU A 375 -13.82 3.04 -16.86
N TYR A 376 -13.59 2.04 -16.02
CA TYR A 376 -13.37 0.66 -16.44
C TYR A 376 -13.80 -0.30 -15.34
N LYS A 377 -14.25 -1.49 -15.73
CA LYS A 377 -14.47 -2.62 -14.84
C LYS A 377 -14.14 -3.93 -15.53
N THR A 378 -13.62 -4.89 -14.79
CA THR A 378 -13.46 -6.27 -15.27
C THR A 378 -14.81 -6.99 -15.33
N GLY A 379 -14.86 -8.18 -15.91
CA GLY A 379 -15.84 -9.20 -15.53
C GLY A 379 -15.65 -9.63 -14.07
N GLU A 380 -16.54 -10.47 -13.57
CA GLU A 380 -16.30 -11.17 -12.31
C GLU A 380 -15.18 -12.19 -12.52
N ILE A 381 -14.18 -12.16 -11.66
CA ILE A 381 -13.00 -13.05 -11.68
C ILE A 381 -13.17 -14.05 -10.53
N LYS A 382 -13.00 -15.32 -10.82
CA LYS A 382 -13.00 -16.36 -9.79
C LYS A 382 -11.71 -16.29 -9.00
N SER A 383 -11.79 -16.35 -7.68
CA SER A 383 -10.61 -16.43 -6.81
C SER A 383 -9.88 -17.76 -6.96
N ASN A 384 -8.55 -17.74 -6.84
CA ASN A 384 -7.67 -18.86 -7.20
C ASN A 384 -7.77 -20.06 -6.25
N ASN A 385 -8.00 -19.88 -4.99
CA ASN A 385 -7.95 -20.94 -3.96
C ASN A 385 -9.30 -21.61 -3.70
#